data_b8d4b7fc9ddeb9226d7b30a61decfdd7
#
_entry.id   b8d4b7fc9ddeb9226d7b30a61decfdd7
#
_cell.length_a   1.000
_cell.length_b   1.000
_cell.length_c   1.000
_cell.angle_alpha   90.00
_cell.angle_beta   90.00
_cell.angle_gamma   90.00
#
_symmetry.space_group_name_H-M   'P 1'
#
loop_
_entity.id
_entity.type
_entity.pdbx_description
1 polymer ?
#
loop_
_entity_poly.entity_id
_entity_poly.type
_entity_poly.pdbx_seq_one_letter_code
_entity_poly.pdbx_strand_id
1 'polypeptide(L)'
;MYIIKRDGRRVKFDQNKIIDAVLAAFKEIDHDLSDYAYIKAGNIADYIQETAEKSDHELTIEEIQNYVEQGLMSTKRKDVARAYITYRNDRTRERQARSDFQHRLIKKLKATDVANQNANVDERSFGGRAGEVNSEVLRQQALDFFLSEKARRNHLENRVYIHDLDHYVLGDHNCLSIPFDKLLRDGFNTRQADIRPANSVDTAFQLLAVIFQLQSLQQFGGVSATHLDWTMVPYVRKSFTKHLKTGMKYLEKLSDYKIERFEQWTKHDLHQDKTVHLGDYEEFGVHHPDVWEYAMDMTMKETQQAVEGMYHNLNTLQSRSGNQLPFTSINYGTCTLPEGRMVIQALLEGCLKGVGKLHRTAVFPCGIFQCMKGVNRAPGDPNYDMYRLALKCTAHRLYPNYANVDWSGNVGYDINDPRTYFSTMGCRTANGWDINGLGQMKDGRGNICPVTIIMPTLAMEAKEINDYHYQNFTHPEHWTRDNYNDVETFM
;
A
#
# COMPACT_ATOMS: atom_id res chain seq x y z
N MET A 1 46.03 -36.64 -9.02
CA MET A 1 45.71 -35.31 -9.49
C MET A 1 44.48 -34.79 -8.72
N TYR A 2 44.51 -33.53 -8.34
CA TYR A 2 43.45 -32.86 -7.60
C TYR A 2 43.00 -31.61 -8.34
N ILE A 3 41.81 -31.17 -8.07
CA ILE A 3 41.19 -29.97 -8.62
C ILE A 3 40.56 -29.13 -7.51
N ILE A 4 40.37 -27.85 -7.75
CA ILE A 4 39.76 -26.91 -6.82
C ILE A 4 38.28 -26.69 -7.22
N LYS A 5 37.37 -27.03 -6.32
CA LYS A 5 35.95 -26.70 -6.46
C LYS A 5 35.70 -25.19 -6.26
N ARG A 6 34.53 -24.72 -6.72
CA ARG A 6 34.11 -23.32 -6.58
C ARG A 6 34.06 -22.81 -5.14
N ASP A 7 33.84 -23.72 -4.15
CA ASP A 7 33.84 -23.42 -2.72
C ASP A 7 35.26 -23.49 -2.09
N GLY A 8 36.28 -23.59 -2.91
CA GLY A 8 37.69 -23.69 -2.47
C GLY A 8 38.13 -25.09 -2.02
N ARG A 9 37.22 -26.07 -1.97
CA ARG A 9 37.60 -27.43 -1.54
C ARG A 9 38.43 -28.15 -2.62
N ARG A 10 39.45 -28.80 -2.16
CA ARG A 10 40.32 -29.66 -2.98
C ARG A 10 39.72 -31.07 -3.09
N VAL A 11 39.47 -31.54 -4.31
CA VAL A 11 38.88 -32.87 -4.55
C VAL A 11 39.72 -33.63 -5.61
N LYS A 12 39.61 -34.97 -5.57
CA LYS A 12 40.27 -35.79 -6.61
C LYS A 12 39.60 -35.55 -7.97
N PHE A 13 40.45 -35.40 -9.01
CA PHE A 13 39.99 -35.30 -10.40
C PHE A 13 39.22 -36.56 -10.81
N ASP A 14 38.13 -36.41 -11.51
CA ASP A 14 37.26 -37.49 -11.96
C ASP A 14 36.88 -37.20 -13.42
N GLN A 15 37.51 -37.93 -14.32
CA GLN A 15 37.35 -37.80 -15.76
C GLN A 15 35.92 -38.13 -16.21
N ASN A 16 35.26 -39.06 -15.55
CA ASN A 16 33.87 -39.46 -15.88
C ASN A 16 32.89 -38.30 -15.80
N LYS A 17 33.10 -37.38 -14.88
CA LYS A 17 32.25 -36.18 -14.76
C LYS A 17 32.35 -35.27 -15.98
N ILE A 18 33.46 -35.24 -16.63
CA ILE A 18 33.63 -34.46 -17.87
C ILE A 18 32.93 -35.19 -19.01
N ILE A 19 33.12 -36.52 -19.12
CA ILE A 19 32.47 -37.37 -20.11
C ILE A 19 30.95 -37.23 -19.99
N ASP A 20 30.42 -37.39 -18.79
CA ASP A 20 28.97 -37.28 -18.51
C ASP A 20 28.41 -35.90 -18.90
N ALA A 21 29.14 -34.82 -18.60
CA ALA A 21 28.71 -33.47 -18.94
C ALA A 21 28.68 -33.22 -20.46
N VAL A 22 29.65 -33.76 -21.20
CA VAL A 22 29.71 -33.67 -22.67
C VAL A 22 28.61 -34.54 -23.29
N LEU A 23 28.42 -35.78 -22.81
CA LEU A 23 27.35 -36.66 -23.27
C LEU A 23 25.96 -36.09 -23.02
N ALA A 24 25.74 -35.43 -21.88
CA ALA A 24 24.48 -34.73 -21.58
C ALA A 24 24.19 -33.63 -22.62
N ALA A 25 25.18 -32.87 -23.06
CA ALA A 25 25.01 -31.87 -24.13
C ALA A 25 24.68 -32.48 -25.49
N PHE A 26 25.27 -33.63 -25.83
CA PHE A 26 24.91 -34.40 -27.03
C PHE A 26 23.46 -34.92 -26.95
N LYS A 27 23.07 -35.49 -25.81
CA LYS A 27 21.73 -36.04 -25.57
C LYS A 27 20.66 -34.99 -25.67
N GLU A 28 20.90 -33.77 -25.26
CA GLU A 28 19.98 -32.63 -25.37
C GLU A 28 19.60 -32.35 -26.84
N ILE A 29 20.55 -32.53 -27.76
CA ILE A 29 20.33 -32.23 -29.18
C ILE A 29 19.88 -33.46 -29.96
N ASP A 30 20.55 -34.63 -29.76
CA ASP A 30 20.37 -35.81 -30.57
C ASP A 30 19.31 -36.78 -30.00
N HIS A 31 18.86 -36.59 -28.74
CA HIS A 31 18.00 -37.47 -27.94
C HIS A 31 18.60 -38.85 -27.67
N ASP A 32 19.34 -39.44 -28.62
CA ASP A 32 20.09 -40.70 -28.50
C ASP A 32 21.57 -40.46 -28.67
N LEU A 33 22.38 -41.20 -27.91
CA LEU A 33 23.86 -41.05 -27.95
C LEU A 33 24.47 -41.94 -29.03
N SER A 34 25.15 -41.35 -29.97
CA SER A 34 25.93 -42.03 -31.02
C SER A 34 27.35 -42.37 -30.58
N ASP A 35 28.00 -43.34 -31.27
CA ASP A 35 29.38 -43.63 -31.04
C ASP A 35 30.30 -42.40 -31.21
N TYR A 36 29.92 -41.49 -32.09
CA TYR A 36 30.63 -40.21 -32.27
C TYR A 36 30.58 -39.37 -30.98
N ALA A 37 29.47 -39.34 -30.26
CA ALA A 37 29.34 -38.60 -29.00
C ALA A 37 30.31 -39.17 -27.93
N TYR A 38 30.36 -40.49 -27.78
CA TYR A 38 31.25 -41.16 -26.83
C TYR A 38 32.71 -40.92 -27.14
N ILE A 39 33.11 -41.06 -28.43
CA ILE A 39 34.50 -40.78 -28.88
C ILE A 39 34.88 -39.32 -28.60
N LYS A 40 34.00 -38.35 -28.88
CA LYS A 40 34.28 -36.96 -28.64
C LYS A 40 34.33 -36.58 -27.15
N ALA A 41 33.45 -37.17 -26.36
CA ALA A 41 33.47 -36.97 -24.90
C ALA A 41 34.76 -37.53 -24.27
N GLY A 42 35.23 -38.73 -24.71
CA GLY A 42 36.48 -39.30 -24.29
C GLY A 42 37.67 -38.42 -24.67
N ASN A 43 37.78 -38.02 -25.94
CA ASN A 43 38.88 -37.21 -26.44
C ASN A 43 38.98 -35.82 -25.70
N ILE A 44 37.85 -35.18 -25.39
CA ILE A 44 37.82 -33.93 -24.64
C ILE A 44 38.28 -34.18 -23.19
N ALA A 45 37.84 -35.25 -22.58
CA ALA A 45 38.23 -35.58 -21.22
C ALA A 45 39.70 -35.96 -21.09
N ASP A 46 40.21 -36.72 -22.04
CA ASP A 46 41.65 -37.06 -22.14
C ASP A 46 42.53 -35.80 -22.29
N TYR A 47 42.15 -34.90 -23.20
CA TYR A 47 42.85 -33.63 -23.39
C TYR A 47 42.89 -32.79 -22.09
N ILE A 48 41.78 -32.74 -21.36
CA ILE A 48 41.72 -31.99 -20.10
C ILE A 48 42.57 -32.65 -19.02
N GLN A 49 42.60 -33.98 -18.99
CA GLN A 49 43.45 -34.70 -18.05
C GLN A 49 44.92 -34.44 -18.34
N GLU A 50 45.37 -34.56 -19.61
CA GLU A 50 46.73 -34.26 -20.00
C GLU A 50 47.12 -32.79 -19.70
N THR A 51 46.20 -31.85 -19.90
CA THR A 51 46.41 -30.44 -19.59
C THR A 51 46.59 -30.23 -18.10
N ALA A 52 45.78 -30.90 -17.29
CA ALA A 52 45.85 -30.81 -15.85
C ALA A 52 47.13 -31.47 -15.28
N GLU A 53 47.62 -32.52 -15.90
CA GLU A 53 48.92 -33.17 -15.55
C GLU A 53 50.13 -32.31 -15.89
N LYS A 54 50.03 -31.46 -16.92
CA LYS A 54 51.09 -30.55 -17.38
C LYS A 54 51.01 -29.17 -16.73
N SER A 55 49.93 -28.86 -16.05
CA SER A 55 49.71 -27.55 -15.40
C SER A 55 50.62 -27.38 -14.19
N ASP A 56 51.05 -26.15 -13.96
CA ASP A 56 51.85 -25.74 -12.81
C ASP A 56 50.96 -25.50 -11.54
N HIS A 57 49.65 -25.57 -11.70
CA HIS A 57 48.68 -25.42 -10.62
C HIS A 57 47.54 -26.42 -10.76
N GLU A 58 46.78 -26.63 -9.66
CA GLU A 58 45.59 -27.46 -9.65
C GLU A 58 44.46 -26.72 -10.37
N LEU A 59 43.89 -27.31 -11.43
CA LEU A 59 42.83 -26.67 -12.20
C LEU A 59 41.57 -26.43 -11.37
N THR A 60 40.98 -25.30 -11.57
CA THR A 60 39.67 -24.97 -11.03
C THR A 60 38.54 -25.57 -11.89
N ILE A 61 37.35 -25.74 -11.31
CA ILE A 61 36.17 -26.17 -12.08
C ILE A 61 35.87 -25.23 -13.26
N GLU A 62 36.11 -23.93 -13.12
CA GLU A 62 35.88 -22.98 -14.20
C GLU A 62 36.85 -23.18 -15.38
N GLU A 63 38.13 -23.44 -15.10
CA GLU A 63 39.12 -23.74 -16.14
C GLU A 63 38.76 -25.03 -16.86
N ILE A 64 38.35 -26.08 -16.13
CA ILE A 64 37.91 -27.35 -16.74
C ILE A 64 36.72 -27.09 -17.66
N GLN A 65 35.71 -26.31 -17.22
CA GLN A 65 34.56 -25.98 -18.05
C GLN A 65 34.91 -25.15 -19.29
N ASN A 66 35.92 -24.24 -19.20
CA ASN A 66 36.42 -23.52 -20.34
C ASN A 66 37.08 -24.48 -21.36
N TYR A 67 37.84 -25.47 -20.90
CA TYR A 67 38.43 -26.48 -21.78
C TYR A 67 37.34 -27.36 -22.43
N VAL A 68 36.29 -27.73 -21.74
CA VAL A 68 35.15 -28.46 -22.32
C VAL A 68 34.50 -27.62 -23.42
N GLU A 69 34.25 -26.33 -23.18
CA GLU A 69 33.69 -25.42 -24.20
C GLU A 69 34.60 -25.35 -25.44
N GLN A 70 35.88 -25.14 -25.24
CA GLN A 70 36.87 -25.09 -26.34
C GLN A 70 36.91 -26.41 -27.12
N GLY A 71 36.89 -27.55 -26.41
CA GLY A 71 36.80 -28.86 -26.98
C GLY A 71 35.57 -29.08 -27.84
N LEU A 72 34.38 -28.72 -27.33
CA LEU A 72 33.14 -28.80 -28.09
C LEU A 72 33.12 -27.83 -29.27
N MET A 73 33.60 -26.59 -29.08
CA MET A 73 33.71 -25.59 -30.15
C MET A 73 34.68 -26.00 -31.25
N SER A 74 35.67 -26.85 -30.98
CA SER A 74 36.59 -27.39 -31.99
C SER A 74 35.93 -28.48 -32.87
N THR A 75 34.80 -29.07 -32.45
CA THR A 75 34.07 -30.07 -33.22
C THR A 75 33.23 -29.43 -34.34
N LYS A 76 32.77 -30.27 -35.29
CA LYS A 76 31.78 -29.83 -36.30
C LYS A 76 30.38 -29.59 -35.72
N ARG A 77 30.10 -30.09 -34.51
CA ARG A 77 28.80 -30.01 -33.83
C ARG A 77 28.70 -28.73 -32.99
N LYS A 78 28.56 -27.60 -33.68
CA LYS A 78 28.40 -26.28 -33.04
C LYS A 78 27.08 -26.12 -32.27
N ASP A 79 26.09 -26.90 -32.64
CA ASP A 79 24.81 -27.04 -31.98
C ASP A 79 24.97 -27.58 -30.55
N VAL A 80 25.73 -28.66 -30.38
CA VAL A 80 26.04 -29.27 -29.08
C VAL A 80 26.88 -28.32 -28.21
N ALA A 81 27.89 -27.65 -28.83
CA ALA A 81 28.66 -26.63 -28.12
C ALA A 81 27.79 -25.50 -27.58
N ARG A 82 26.81 -25.03 -28.38
CA ARG A 82 25.84 -24.01 -27.95
C ARG A 82 24.98 -24.50 -26.81
N ALA A 83 24.45 -25.72 -26.86
CA ALA A 83 23.66 -26.31 -25.79
C ALA A 83 24.44 -26.35 -24.47
N TYR A 84 25.70 -26.79 -24.49
CA TYR A 84 26.57 -26.82 -23.33
C TYR A 84 26.81 -25.43 -22.74
N ILE A 85 27.11 -24.44 -23.57
CA ILE A 85 27.35 -23.04 -23.14
C ILE A 85 26.08 -22.44 -22.54
N THR A 86 24.95 -22.64 -23.19
CA THR A 86 23.65 -22.15 -22.65
C THR A 86 23.37 -22.76 -21.29
N TYR A 87 23.43 -24.09 -21.14
CA TYR A 87 23.27 -24.78 -19.88
C TYR A 87 24.20 -24.27 -18.77
N ARG A 88 25.50 -24.08 -19.10
CA ARG A 88 26.49 -23.55 -18.16
C ARG A 88 26.15 -22.14 -17.70
N ASN A 89 25.74 -21.26 -18.64
CA ASN A 89 25.33 -19.90 -18.34
C ASN A 89 24.09 -19.84 -17.45
N ASP A 90 23.09 -20.66 -17.74
CA ASP A 90 21.85 -20.72 -16.93
C ASP A 90 22.16 -21.19 -15.51
N ARG A 91 22.98 -22.22 -15.36
CA ARG A 91 23.44 -22.69 -14.04
C ARG A 91 24.29 -21.68 -13.29
N THR A 92 25.05 -20.85 -13.99
CA THR A 92 25.83 -19.78 -13.37
C THR A 92 24.93 -18.65 -12.91
N ARG A 93 23.94 -18.25 -13.74
CA ARG A 93 22.91 -17.26 -13.35
C ARG A 93 22.10 -17.72 -12.15
N GLU A 94 21.63 -18.98 -12.13
CA GLU A 94 20.91 -19.54 -10.99
C GLU A 94 21.70 -19.48 -9.69
N ARG A 95 23.00 -19.82 -9.74
CA ARG A 95 23.88 -19.75 -8.56
C ARG A 95 24.13 -18.33 -8.09
N GLN A 96 24.36 -17.40 -9.01
CA GLN A 96 24.55 -15.99 -8.69
C GLN A 96 23.28 -15.42 -8.04
N ALA A 97 22.11 -15.68 -8.64
CA ALA A 97 20.84 -15.26 -8.10
C ALA A 97 20.60 -15.80 -6.68
N ARG A 98 20.91 -17.06 -6.42
CA ARG A 98 20.82 -17.66 -5.06
C ARG A 98 21.80 -17.01 -4.10
N SER A 99 23.02 -16.74 -4.51
CA SER A 99 24.02 -16.06 -3.67
C SER A 99 23.58 -14.63 -3.33
N ASP A 100 23.09 -13.88 -4.31
CA ASP A 100 22.61 -12.52 -4.11
C ASP A 100 21.37 -12.47 -3.23
N PHE A 101 20.44 -13.42 -3.39
CA PHE A 101 19.28 -13.55 -2.52
C PHE A 101 19.69 -13.82 -1.07
N GLN A 102 20.62 -14.75 -0.83
CA GLN A 102 21.12 -15.02 0.53
C GLN A 102 21.81 -13.78 1.15
N HIS A 103 22.59 -13.05 0.36
CA HIS A 103 23.21 -11.81 0.83
C HIS A 103 22.18 -10.75 1.21
N ARG A 104 21.09 -10.59 0.44
CA ARG A 104 19.99 -9.69 0.79
C ARG A 104 19.32 -10.11 2.09
N LEU A 105 19.01 -11.41 2.28
CA LEU A 105 18.44 -11.91 3.53
C LEU A 105 19.33 -11.62 4.75
N ILE A 106 20.65 -11.86 4.62
CA ILE A 106 21.61 -11.60 5.72
C ILE A 106 21.66 -10.10 6.05
N LYS A 107 21.62 -9.22 5.04
CA LYS A 107 21.58 -7.77 5.26
C LYS A 107 20.32 -7.36 6.03
N LYS A 108 19.14 -7.91 5.69
CA LYS A 108 17.88 -7.67 6.40
C LYS A 108 17.93 -8.18 7.84
N LEU A 109 18.46 -9.39 8.06
CA LEU A 109 18.65 -9.95 9.42
C LEU A 109 19.56 -9.09 10.30
N LYS A 110 20.60 -8.51 9.71
CA LYS A 110 21.56 -7.65 10.42
C LYS A 110 21.12 -6.20 10.56
N ALA A 111 20.02 -5.81 9.91
CA ALA A 111 19.54 -4.43 9.83
C ALA A 111 20.66 -3.43 9.42
N THR A 112 21.47 -3.81 8.44
CA THR A 112 22.64 -3.01 7.99
C THR A 112 22.38 -2.22 6.72
N ASP A 113 21.24 -2.42 6.06
CA ASP A 113 20.87 -1.78 4.80
C ASP A 113 19.99 -0.54 5.02
N VAL A 114 20.60 0.51 5.57
CA VAL A 114 19.90 1.78 5.90
C VAL A 114 19.31 2.46 4.65
N ALA A 115 19.93 2.28 3.48
CA ALA A 115 19.50 2.94 2.25
C ALA A 115 18.16 2.41 1.70
N ASN A 116 17.81 1.16 2.03
CA ASN A 116 16.59 0.49 1.58
C ASN A 116 15.60 0.20 2.72
N GLN A 117 15.74 0.90 3.85
CA GLN A 117 14.83 0.77 4.97
C GLN A 117 13.45 1.34 4.62
N ASN A 118 12.41 0.59 4.93
CA ASN A 118 11.07 1.13 4.96
C ASN A 118 10.95 2.06 6.17
N ALA A 119 10.73 3.35 5.95
CA ALA A 119 10.65 4.35 7.01
C ALA A 119 9.59 4.06 8.09
N ASN A 120 8.61 3.21 7.79
CA ASN A 120 7.54 2.83 8.73
C ASN A 120 7.87 1.58 9.54
N VAL A 121 8.90 0.80 9.17
CA VAL A 121 9.28 -0.44 9.86
C VAL A 121 10.34 -0.14 10.92
N ASP A 122 10.13 -0.63 12.14
CA ASP A 122 11.19 -0.65 13.15
C ASP A 122 12.07 -1.90 12.96
N GLU A 123 13.08 -1.78 12.12
CA GLU A 123 14.03 -2.86 11.83
C GLU A 123 14.87 -3.29 13.03
N ARG A 124 14.89 -2.51 14.12
CA ARG A 124 15.57 -2.87 15.36
C ARG A 124 14.73 -3.84 16.20
N SER A 125 13.40 -3.82 16.00
CA SER A 125 12.50 -4.74 16.68
C SER A 125 12.60 -6.15 16.10
N PHE A 126 12.25 -7.15 16.91
CA PHE A 126 12.15 -8.54 16.46
C PHE A 126 11.13 -8.68 15.31
N GLY A 127 9.92 -8.12 15.48
CA GLY A 127 8.87 -8.19 14.48
C GLY A 127 9.24 -7.47 13.17
N GLY A 128 9.93 -6.33 13.26
CA GLY A 128 10.40 -5.59 12.09
C GLY A 128 11.40 -6.39 11.27
N ARG A 129 12.44 -6.97 11.91
CA ARG A 129 13.42 -7.82 11.20
C ARG A 129 12.79 -9.07 10.60
N ALA A 130 11.92 -9.74 11.33
CA ALA A 130 11.20 -10.90 10.81
C ALA A 130 10.32 -10.53 9.61
N GLY A 131 9.62 -9.40 9.67
CA GLY A 131 8.80 -8.86 8.59
C GLY A 131 9.64 -8.57 7.33
N GLU A 132 10.77 -7.89 7.48
CA GLU A 132 11.66 -7.56 6.35
C GLU A 132 12.25 -8.79 5.66
N VAL A 133 12.62 -9.82 6.44
CA VAL A 133 13.09 -11.10 5.89
C VAL A 133 11.97 -11.81 5.14
N ASN A 134 10.78 -11.86 5.72
CA ASN A 134 9.62 -12.48 5.09
C ASN A 134 9.25 -11.75 3.78
N SER A 135 9.25 -10.43 3.79
CA SER A 135 9.02 -9.59 2.60
C SER A 135 10.00 -9.91 1.48
N GLU A 136 11.31 -10.03 1.77
CA GLU A 136 12.31 -10.38 0.76
C GLU A 136 12.10 -11.79 0.17
N VAL A 137 11.72 -12.77 1.01
CA VAL A 137 11.40 -14.12 0.56
C VAL A 137 10.18 -14.12 -0.37
N LEU A 138 9.09 -13.47 0.06
CA LEU A 138 7.84 -13.43 -0.72
C LEU A 138 8.02 -12.66 -2.04
N ARG A 139 8.78 -11.57 -2.04
CA ARG A 139 9.13 -10.84 -3.27
C ARG A 139 9.87 -11.72 -4.26
N GLN A 140 10.85 -12.51 -3.80
CA GLN A 140 11.56 -13.44 -4.67
C GLN A 140 10.62 -14.52 -5.23
N GLN A 141 9.70 -15.04 -4.40
CA GLN A 141 8.69 -16.00 -4.87
C GLN A 141 7.76 -15.38 -5.92
N ALA A 142 7.33 -14.13 -5.74
CA ALA A 142 6.52 -13.42 -6.73
C ALA A 142 7.23 -13.37 -8.09
N LEU A 143 8.49 -12.98 -8.10
CA LEU A 143 9.30 -12.87 -9.31
C LEU A 143 9.54 -14.22 -10.00
N ASP A 144 9.75 -15.30 -9.23
CA ASP A 144 10.17 -16.58 -9.79
C ASP A 144 8.98 -17.46 -10.22
N PHE A 145 7.81 -17.34 -9.54
CA PHE A 145 6.75 -18.33 -9.71
C PHE A 145 5.34 -17.74 -9.94
N PHE A 146 5.07 -16.50 -9.55
CA PHE A 146 3.72 -15.96 -9.59
C PHE A 146 3.46 -14.97 -10.72
N LEU A 147 4.47 -14.23 -11.15
CA LEU A 147 4.35 -13.32 -12.27
C LEU A 147 4.47 -14.07 -13.61
N SER A 148 3.69 -13.65 -14.61
CA SER A 148 3.96 -14.06 -15.98
C SER A 148 5.34 -13.59 -16.42
N GLU A 149 5.98 -14.30 -17.35
CA GLU A 149 7.28 -13.91 -17.87
C GLU A 149 7.32 -12.47 -18.42
N LYS A 150 6.22 -12.05 -19.09
CA LYS A 150 6.09 -10.69 -19.61
C LYS A 150 6.05 -9.65 -18.47
N ALA A 151 5.25 -9.90 -17.43
CA ALA A 151 5.13 -8.99 -16.30
C ALA A 151 6.44 -8.89 -15.52
N ARG A 152 7.07 -10.05 -15.24
CA ARG A 152 8.39 -10.13 -14.60
C ARG A 152 9.45 -9.35 -15.38
N ARG A 153 9.54 -9.58 -16.70
CA ARG A 153 10.49 -8.88 -17.56
C ARG A 153 10.30 -7.38 -17.54
N ASN A 154 9.06 -6.91 -17.76
CA ASN A 154 8.75 -5.48 -17.76
C ASN A 154 9.05 -4.82 -16.40
N HIS A 155 8.84 -5.54 -15.28
CA HIS A 155 9.20 -5.06 -13.95
C HIS A 155 10.72 -4.96 -13.77
N LEU A 156 11.46 -6.00 -14.17
CA LEU A 156 12.93 -6.03 -14.03
C LEU A 156 13.65 -5.07 -15.00
N GLU A 157 13.09 -4.85 -16.18
CA GLU A 157 13.57 -3.87 -17.16
C GLU A 157 13.12 -2.43 -16.87
N ASN A 158 12.43 -2.23 -15.74
CA ASN A 158 11.99 -0.91 -15.29
C ASN A 158 11.02 -0.20 -16.25
N ARG A 159 10.18 -0.93 -16.98
CA ARG A 159 9.10 -0.39 -17.82
C ARG A 159 7.83 -0.14 -17.01
N VAL A 160 7.55 -1.07 -16.10
CA VAL A 160 6.50 -0.94 -15.09
C VAL A 160 7.08 -1.25 -13.72
N TYR A 161 6.49 -0.67 -12.68
CA TYR A 161 6.77 -1.04 -11.30
C TYR A 161 5.52 -1.67 -10.69
N ILE A 162 5.61 -2.96 -10.39
CA ILE A 162 4.56 -3.68 -9.64
C ILE A 162 4.87 -3.45 -8.16
N HIS A 163 3.96 -2.76 -7.46
CA HIS A 163 4.14 -2.43 -6.06
C HIS A 163 3.94 -3.67 -5.19
N ASP A 164 4.68 -3.72 -4.09
CA ASP A 164 4.44 -4.62 -2.97
C ASP A 164 4.32 -6.10 -3.37
N LEU A 165 5.30 -6.57 -4.13
CA LEU A 165 5.36 -7.94 -4.66
C LEU A 165 5.34 -9.02 -3.57
N ASP A 166 5.80 -8.72 -2.38
CA ASP A 166 5.71 -9.58 -1.22
C ASP A 166 4.25 -9.85 -0.80
N HIS A 167 3.40 -8.83 -0.88
CA HIS A 167 1.97 -8.94 -0.60
C HIS A 167 1.17 -9.54 -1.77
N TYR A 168 1.67 -9.38 -3.00
CA TYR A 168 1.07 -9.98 -4.19
C TYR A 168 0.90 -11.50 -4.07
N VAL A 169 1.91 -12.19 -3.52
CA VAL A 169 1.87 -13.64 -3.29
C VAL A 169 0.82 -14.05 -2.27
N LEU A 170 0.60 -13.21 -1.26
CA LEU A 170 -0.38 -13.46 -0.20
C LEU A 170 -1.82 -13.19 -0.66
N GLY A 171 -2.01 -12.39 -1.71
CA GLY A 171 -3.32 -12.03 -2.23
C GLY A 171 -4.11 -11.11 -1.28
N ASP A 172 -3.43 -10.37 -0.41
CA ASP A 172 -4.06 -9.41 0.48
C ASP A 172 -4.30 -8.06 -0.23
N HIS A 173 -5.11 -7.20 0.41
CA HIS A 173 -5.43 -5.88 -0.11
C HIS A 173 -4.30 -4.89 0.15
N ASN A 174 -4.07 -3.99 -0.81
CA ASN A 174 -3.21 -2.84 -0.59
C ASN A 174 -3.96 -1.78 0.23
N CYS A 175 -4.82 -0.97 -0.39
CA CYS A 175 -5.62 0.03 0.31
C CYS A 175 -7.11 -0.36 0.29
N LEU A 176 -7.82 -0.01 1.37
CA LEU A 176 -9.23 -0.33 1.54
C LEU A 176 -9.97 0.83 2.20
N SER A 177 -11.17 1.14 1.71
CA SER A 177 -12.12 2.03 2.39
C SER A 177 -13.13 1.23 3.19
N ILE A 178 -13.34 1.64 4.43
CA ILE A 178 -14.21 0.91 5.38
C ILE A 178 -15.59 1.56 5.43
N PRO A 179 -16.69 0.76 5.38
CA PRO A 179 -18.05 1.25 5.55
C PRO A 179 -18.34 1.49 7.04
N PHE A 180 -17.76 2.55 7.61
CA PHE A 180 -17.87 2.87 9.05
C PHE A 180 -19.31 3.13 9.47
N ASP A 181 -20.14 3.75 8.62
CA ASP A 181 -21.56 3.99 8.90
C ASP A 181 -22.28 2.71 9.32
N LYS A 182 -22.02 1.62 8.59
CA LYS A 182 -22.60 0.32 8.87
C LYS A 182 -22.02 -0.30 10.13
N LEU A 183 -20.70 -0.34 10.25
CA LEU A 183 -20.03 -1.02 11.37
C LEU A 183 -20.31 -0.36 12.72
N LEU A 184 -20.33 0.98 12.75
CA LEU A 184 -20.61 1.71 13.99
C LEU A 184 -22.09 1.67 14.38
N ARG A 185 -23.01 1.60 13.39
CA ARG A 185 -24.46 1.51 13.61
C ARG A 185 -24.88 0.11 14.04
N ASP A 186 -24.39 -0.93 13.38
CA ASP A 186 -24.86 -2.31 13.55
C ASP A 186 -24.01 -3.10 14.56
N GLY A 187 -22.79 -2.62 14.84
CA GLY A 187 -21.77 -3.40 15.51
C GLY A 187 -21.09 -4.37 14.55
N PHE A 188 -20.16 -5.15 15.05
CA PHE A 188 -19.43 -6.13 14.26
C PHE A 188 -18.84 -7.25 15.11
N ASN A 189 -18.57 -8.39 14.49
CA ASN A 189 -17.98 -9.54 15.14
C ASN A 189 -16.52 -9.68 14.74
N THR A 190 -15.68 -9.95 15.72
CA THR A 190 -14.32 -10.44 15.53
C THR A 190 -14.26 -11.93 15.83
N ARG A 191 -13.12 -12.55 15.59
CA ARG A 191 -12.94 -13.96 15.96
C ARG A 191 -13.14 -14.22 17.45
N GLN A 192 -12.85 -13.23 18.31
CA GLN A 192 -12.83 -13.37 19.75
C GLN A 192 -13.96 -12.61 20.48
N ALA A 193 -14.56 -11.63 19.83
CA ALA A 193 -15.52 -10.74 20.51
C ALA A 193 -16.65 -10.29 19.58
N ASP A 194 -17.81 -10.07 20.21
CA ASP A 194 -18.95 -9.40 19.63
C ASP A 194 -18.97 -7.94 20.09
N ILE A 195 -18.89 -7.02 19.13
CA ILE A 195 -18.76 -5.58 19.38
C ILE A 195 -20.10 -4.91 19.14
N ARG A 196 -20.65 -4.32 20.19
CA ARG A 196 -21.94 -3.63 20.14
C ARG A 196 -21.86 -2.30 19.38
N PRO A 197 -23.00 -1.79 18.87
CA PRO A 197 -23.13 -0.45 18.28
C PRO A 197 -22.58 0.66 19.18
N ALA A 198 -22.04 1.71 18.58
CA ALA A 198 -21.59 2.89 19.31
C ALA A 198 -22.76 3.69 19.90
N ASN A 199 -22.58 4.16 21.14
CA ASN A 199 -23.61 4.91 21.87
C ASN A 199 -23.26 6.37 22.14
N SER A 200 -22.03 6.79 21.86
CA SER A 200 -21.52 8.14 22.06
C SER A 200 -20.43 8.45 21.03
N VAL A 201 -20.08 9.71 20.90
CA VAL A 201 -18.96 10.12 20.03
C VAL A 201 -17.65 9.54 20.52
N ASP A 202 -17.44 9.45 21.83
CA ASP A 202 -16.24 8.83 22.42
C ASP A 202 -16.12 7.36 22.04
N THR A 203 -17.20 6.58 22.23
CA THR A 203 -17.22 5.16 21.83
C THR A 203 -17.06 5.00 20.31
N ALA A 204 -17.64 5.89 19.50
CA ALA A 204 -17.52 5.81 18.05
C ALA A 204 -16.08 6.01 17.59
N PHE A 205 -15.36 7.00 18.10
CA PHE A 205 -13.94 7.22 17.80
C PHE A 205 -13.04 6.10 18.35
N GLN A 206 -13.38 5.53 19.51
CA GLN A 206 -12.66 4.37 20.02
C GLN A 206 -12.82 3.16 19.10
N LEU A 207 -14.07 2.84 18.70
CA LEU A 207 -14.34 1.74 17.75
C LEU A 207 -13.73 2.00 16.37
N LEU A 208 -13.73 3.23 15.89
CA LEU A 208 -13.03 3.63 14.68
C LEU A 208 -11.53 3.23 14.75
N ALA A 209 -10.85 3.59 15.85
CA ALA A 209 -9.45 3.24 16.04
C ALA A 209 -9.23 1.72 16.12
N VAL A 210 -10.13 0.99 16.80
CA VAL A 210 -10.09 -0.49 16.87
C VAL A 210 -10.26 -1.11 15.47
N ILE A 211 -11.22 -0.64 14.68
CA ILE A 211 -11.46 -1.14 13.31
C ILE A 211 -10.24 -0.88 12.44
N PHE A 212 -9.68 0.32 12.49
CA PHE A 212 -8.44 0.66 11.77
C PHE A 212 -7.29 -0.29 12.12
N GLN A 213 -7.11 -0.58 13.41
CA GLN A 213 -6.05 -1.48 13.88
C GLN A 213 -6.29 -2.93 13.44
N LEU A 214 -7.51 -3.44 13.59
CA LEU A 214 -7.87 -4.80 13.17
C LEU A 214 -7.72 -4.99 11.66
N GLN A 215 -8.17 -4.03 10.86
CA GLN A 215 -8.04 -4.09 9.41
C GLN A 215 -6.58 -4.01 8.97
N SER A 216 -5.76 -3.22 9.66
CA SER A 216 -4.32 -3.11 9.38
C SER A 216 -3.54 -4.42 9.58
N LEU A 217 -4.10 -5.39 10.30
CA LEU A 217 -3.55 -6.75 10.42
C LEU A 217 -3.86 -7.63 9.21
N GLN A 218 -4.84 -7.24 8.38
CA GLN A 218 -5.32 -8.05 7.26
C GLN A 218 -4.91 -7.49 5.90
N GLN A 219 -4.16 -6.39 5.88
CA GLN A 219 -3.70 -5.73 4.67
C GLN A 219 -2.40 -4.97 4.94
N PHE A 220 -1.72 -4.53 3.89
CA PHE A 220 -0.48 -3.79 4.07
C PHE A 220 -0.58 -2.31 3.71
N GLY A 221 -1.54 -1.91 2.86
CA GLY A 221 -1.76 -0.51 2.48
C GLY A 221 -2.62 0.28 3.46
N GLY A 222 -3.15 1.41 2.99
CA GLY A 222 -3.93 2.32 3.82
C GLY A 222 -5.36 1.86 4.07
N VAL A 223 -5.83 2.08 5.29
CA VAL A 223 -7.24 1.91 5.68
C VAL A 223 -7.88 3.28 5.77
N SER A 224 -9.02 3.49 5.11
CA SER A 224 -9.61 4.81 4.93
C SER A 224 -11.05 4.91 5.42
N ALA A 225 -11.38 6.05 6.05
CA ALA A 225 -12.75 6.54 6.22
C ALA A 225 -13.02 7.61 5.15
N THR A 226 -14.12 7.49 4.42
CA THR A 226 -14.39 8.28 3.21
C THR A 226 -15.14 9.59 3.45
N HIS A 227 -15.89 9.69 4.55
CA HIS A 227 -16.73 10.85 4.93
C HIS A 227 -16.97 10.88 6.44
N LEU A 228 -15.89 10.92 7.21
CA LEU A 228 -15.89 10.72 8.64
C LEU A 228 -16.77 11.74 9.41
N ASP A 229 -16.80 12.99 8.98
CA ASP A 229 -17.61 14.05 9.56
C ASP A 229 -19.11 13.75 9.49
N TRP A 230 -19.58 13.14 8.42
CA TRP A 230 -20.96 12.66 8.27
C TRP A 230 -21.22 11.40 9.10
N THR A 231 -20.27 10.45 9.06
CA THR A 231 -20.36 9.20 9.83
C THR A 231 -20.56 9.44 11.33
N MET A 232 -19.94 10.49 11.87
CA MET A 232 -19.96 10.79 13.30
C MET A 232 -21.21 11.56 13.76
N VAL A 233 -22.00 12.14 12.86
CA VAL A 233 -23.20 12.92 13.19
C VAL A 233 -24.13 12.23 14.19
N PRO A 234 -24.56 10.95 13.99
CA PRO A 234 -25.47 10.29 14.93
C PRO A 234 -24.90 10.15 16.34
N TYR A 235 -23.59 10.02 16.47
CA TYR A 235 -22.90 9.79 17.75
C TYR A 235 -22.67 11.08 18.51
N VAL A 236 -22.42 12.18 17.81
CA VAL A 236 -22.41 13.53 18.40
C VAL A 236 -23.79 13.86 18.97
N ARG A 237 -24.89 13.55 18.24
CA ARG A 237 -26.27 13.71 18.73
C ARG A 237 -26.54 12.91 19.99
N LYS A 238 -26.14 11.64 20.03
CA LYS A 238 -26.30 10.79 21.21
C LYS A 238 -25.56 11.38 22.43
N SER A 239 -24.34 11.87 22.23
CA SER A 239 -23.58 12.54 23.30
C SER A 239 -24.22 13.83 23.73
N PHE A 240 -24.68 14.66 22.79
CA PHE A 240 -25.43 15.88 23.09
C PHE A 240 -26.67 15.59 23.91
N THR A 241 -27.48 14.64 23.49
CA THR A 241 -28.72 14.24 24.25
C THR A 241 -28.38 13.77 25.67
N LYS A 242 -27.29 13.01 25.84
CA LYS A 242 -26.78 12.59 27.16
C LYS A 242 -26.47 13.79 28.04
N HIS A 243 -25.71 14.76 27.50
CA HIS A 243 -25.35 15.98 28.25
C HIS A 243 -26.54 16.89 28.53
N LEU A 244 -27.45 17.00 27.57
CA LEU A 244 -28.68 17.77 27.75
C LEU A 244 -29.49 17.24 28.93
N LYS A 245 -29.72 15.91 29.03
CA LYS A 245 -30.37 15.28 30.19
C LYS A 245 -29.65 15.51 31.51
N THR A 246 -28.30 15.46 31.45
CA THR A 246 -27.47 15.75 32.62
C THR A 246 -27.67 17.20 33.08
N GLY A 247 -27.67 18.15 32.16
CA GLY A 247 -27.96 19.54 32.43
C GLY A 247 -29.36 19.76 33.02
N MET A 248 -30.41 19.18 32.42
CA MET A 248 -31.78 19.22 32.95
C MET A 248 -31.84 18.73 34.39
N LYS A 249 -31.17 17.61 34.68
CA LYS A 249 -31.19 17.00 36.01
C LYS A 249 -30.48 17.83 37.06
N TYR A 250 -29.31 18.36 36.76
CA TYR A 250 -28.42 18.98 37.75
C TYR A 250 -28.47 20.50 37.78
N LEU A 251 -28.73 21.16 36.66
CA LEU A 251 -28.83 22.62 36.60
C LEU A 251 -30.24 23.09 36.90
N GLU A 252 -31.26 22.51 36.26
CA GLU A 252 -32.66 22.92 36.45
C GLU A 252 -33.44 22.05 37.46
N LYS A 253 -32.81 20.98 37.94
CA LYS A 253 -33.43 20.05 38.92
C LYS A 253 -34.80 19.54 38.48
N LEU A 254 -34.96 19.26 37.20
CA LEU A 254 -36.19 18.71 36.64
C LEU A 254 -36.50 17.33 37.24
N SER A 255 -37.78 17.03 37.42
CA SER A 255 -38.21 15.70 37.89
C SER A 255 -37.90 14.62 36.86
N ASP A 256 -37.64 13.41 37.34
CA ASP A 256 -37.36 12.24 36.48
C ASP A 256 -38.47 12.03 35.44
N TYR A 257 -39.71 12.27 35.77
CA TYR A 257 -40.86 12.21 34.85
C TYR A 257 -40.73 13.17 33.64
N LYS A 258 -40.26 14.41 33.86
CA LYS A 258 -40.03 15.37 32.77
C LYS A 258 -38.88 14.94 31.89
N ILE A 259 -37.82 14.38 32.49
CA ILE A 259 -36.66 13.84 31.79
C ILE A 259 -37.06 12.61 30.97
N GLU A 260 -37.84 11.70 31.51
CA GLU A 260 -38.37 10.53 30.78
C GLU A 260 -39.26 10.93 29.59
N ARG A 261 -40.12 11.92 29.75
CA ARG A 261 -40.90 12.46 28.62
C ARG A 261 -39.99 13.03 27.52
N PHE A 262 -38.93 13.74 27.90
CA PHE A 262 -37.95 14.22 26.96
C PHE A 262 -37.22 13.05 26.27
N GLU A 263 -36.86 11.99 26.99
CA GLU A 263 -36.29 10.77 26.41
C GLU A 263 -37.21 10.07 25.42
N GLN A 264 -38.48 9.99 25.74
CA GLN A 264 -39.45 9.39 24.82
C GLN A 264 -39.60 10.21 23.55
N TRP A 265 -39.65 11.53 23.68
CA TRP A 265 -39.65 12.44 22.54
C TRP A 265 -38.37 12.30 21.68
N THR A 266 -37.20 12.34 22.28
CA THR A 266 -35.93 12.16 21.55
C THR A 266 -35.81 10.79 20.89
N LYS A 267 -36.29 9.72 21.53
CA LYS A 267 -36.31 8.37 20.94
C LYS A 267 -37.25 8.27 19.75
N HIS A 268 -38.43 8.89 19.84
CA HIS A 268 -39.40 8.84 18.77
C HIS A 268 -38.96 9.63 17.53
N ASP A 269 -38.37 10.80 17.71
CA ASP A 269 -38.01 11.71 16.62
C ASP A 269 -36.59 11.47 16.07
N LEU A 270 -35.66 10.95 16.91
CA LEU A 270 -34.27 10.66 16.51
C LEU A 270 -34.06 9.28 15.85
N HIS A 271 -34.97 8.32 16.05
CA HIS A 271 -34.85 6.97 15.48
C HIS A 271 -35.50 6.80 14.10
N GLN A 272 -36.31 7.72 13.67
CA GLN A 272 -36.73 7.74 12.28
C GLN A 272 -35.67 8.49 11.46
N ASP A 273 -35.26 7.92 10.37
CA ASP A 273 -34.24 8.32 9.38
C ASP A 273 -34.33 9.79 8.88
N LYS A 274 -34.94 10.65 9.57
CA LYS A 274 -35.11 12.07 9.28
C LYS A 274 -34.39 12.94 10.32
N THR A 275 -33.20 13.33 9.99
CA THR A 275 -32.57 14.65 10.20
C THR A 275 -33.08 15.50 11.36
N VAL A 276 -33.03 14.99 12.58
CA VAL A 276 -33.07 15.89 13.73
C VAL A 276 -31.67 16.48 13.89
N HIS A 277 -31.53 17.75 13.54
CA HIS A 277 -30.27 18.50 13.69
C HIS A 277 -30.19 19.04 15.12
N LEU A 278 -28.98 19.36 15.59
CA LEU A 278 -28.83 20.16 16.81
C LEU A 278 -29.66 21.46 16.73
N GLY A 279 -29.82 22.04 15.55
CA GLY A 279 -30.67 23.17 15.29
C GLY A 279 -32.17 22.93 15.60
N ASP A 280 -32.68 21.70 15.53
CA ASP A 280 -34.05 21.37 15.88
C ASP A 280 -34.32 21.52 17.39
N TYR A 281 -33.25 21.63 18.18
CA TYR A 281 -33.34 21.92 19.61
C TYR A 281 -33.22 23.43 19.94
N GLU A 282 -33.12 24.31 18.95
CA GLU A 282 -32.98 25.75 19.19
C GLU A 282 -34.15 26.31 20.00
N GLU A 283 -35.38 25.88 19.72
CA GLU A 283 -36.57 26.27 20.51
C GLU A 283 -36.42 25.84 21.96
N PHE A 284 -35.87 24.63 22.21
CA PHE A 284 -35.56 24.19 23.56
C PHE A 284 -34.49 25.08 24.20
N GLY A 285 -33.43 25.43 23.46
CA GLY A 285 -32.36 26.29 23.92
C GLY A 285 -32.80 27.69 24.31
N VAL A 286 -33.85 28.24 23.65
CA VAL A 286 -34.44 29.54 24.03
C VAL A 286 -35.09 29.48 25.42
N HIS A 287 -35.70 28.37 25.77
CA HIS A 287 -36.38 28.20 27.08
C HIS A 287 -35.43 27.72 28.18
N HIS A 288 -34.30 27.10 27.83
CA HIS A 288 -33.34 26.47 28.74
C HIS A 288 -31.91 26.80 28.37
N PRO A 289 -31.51 28.08 28.34
CA PRO A 289 -30.21 28.51 27.80
C PRO A 289 -29.00 27.89 28.53
N ASP A 290 -29.05 27.82 29.86
CA ASP A 290 -27.95 27.28 30.67
C ASP A 290 -27.74 25.76 30.42
N VAL A 291 -28.83 25.03 30.24
CA VAL A 291 -28.81 23.59 29.92
C VAL A 291 -28.28 23.38 28.50
N TRP A 292 -28.68 24.22 27.56
CA TRP A 292 -28.20 24.19 26.19
C TRP A 292 -26.71 24.46 26.09
N GLU A 293 -26.25 25.56 26.69
CA GLU A 293 -24.85 25.93 26.69
C GLU A 293 -23.99 24.85 27.33
N TYR A 294 -24.40 24.30 28.47
CA TYR A 294 -23.74 23.18 29.11
C TYR A 294 -23.64 21.96 28.17
N ALA A 295 -24.75 21.58 27.54
CA ALA A 295 -24.78 20.41 26.66
C ALA A 295 -23.85 20.58 25.43
N MET A 296 -23.85 21.78 24.84
CA MET A 296 -22.97 22.10 23.70
C MET A 296 -21.50 22.05 24.11
N ASP A 297 -21.13 22.71 25.23
CA ASP A 297 -19.76 22.75 25.73
C ASP A 297 -19.25 21.34 26.08
N MET A 298 -20.06 20.55 26.78
CA MET A 298 -19.68 19.18 27.15
C MET A 298 -19.59 18.25 25.96
N THR A 299 -20.44 18.42 24.95
CA THR A 299 -20.37 17.63 23.70
C THR A 299 -19.11 17.96 22.92
N MET A 300 -18.75 19.24 22.81
CA MET A 300 -17.50 19.65 22.16
C MET A 300 -16.29 19.09 22.90
N LYS A 301 -16.24 19.17 24.23
CA LYS A 301 -15.17 18.61 25.05
C LYS A 301 -15.05 17.08 24.88
N GLU A 302 -16.18 16.37 24.89
CA GLU A 302 -16.21 14.90 24.66
C GLU A 302 -15.68 14.58 23.25
N THR A 303 -16.08 15.33 22.22
CA THR A 303 -15.62 15.16 20.84
C THR A 303 -14.12 15.43 20.70
N GLN A 304 -13.62 16.51 21.29
CA GLN A 304 -12.19 16.84 21.30
C GLN A 304 -11.37 15.74 22.00
N GLN A 305 -11.85 15.25 23.15
CA GLN A 305 -11.17 14.16 23.88
C GLN A 305 -11.17 12.85 23.11
N ALA A 306 -12.28 12.51 22.44
CA ALA A 306 -12.42 11.34 21.61
C ALA A 306 -11.45 11.36 20.42
N VAL A 307 -11.34 12.50 19.75
CA VAL A 307 -10.39 12.74 18.65
C VAL A 307 -8.94 12.66 19.15
N GLU A 308 -8.62 13.26 20.29
CA GLU A 308 -7.28 13.15 20.90
C GLU A 308 -6.93 11.70 21.21
N GLY A 309 -7.87 10.93 21.78
CA GLY A 309 -7.72 9.50 22.02
C GLY A 309 -7.44 8.70 20.75
N MET A 310 -8.16 8.98 19.67
CA MET A 310 -7.92 8.38 18.36
C MET A 310 -6.50 8.69 17.85
N TYR A 311 -6.06 9.95 17.88
CA TYR A 311 -4.70 10.33 17.48
C TYR A 311 -3.64 9.58 18.29
N HIS A 312 -3.80 9.49 19.61
CA HIS A 312 -2.89 8.75 20.47
C HIS A 312 -2.85 7.26 20.13
N ASN A 313 -4.00 6.60 19.98
CA ASN A 313 -4.08 5.19 19.63
C ASN A 313 -3.39 4.87 18.32
N LEU A 314 -3.68 5.63 17.26
CA LEU A 314 -3.13 5.38 15.92
C LEU A 314 -1.63 5.71 15.79
N ASN A 315 -1.05 6.46 16.74
CA ASN A 315 0.38 6.79 16.76
C ASN A 315 1.18 6.04 17.83
N THR A 316 0.53 5.15 18.59
CA THR A 316 1.19 4.40 19.67
C THR A 316 1.12 2.89 19.45
N LEU A 317 -0.03 2.38 18.99
CA LEU A 317 -0.25 0.95 18.84
C LEU A 317 0.20 0.47 17.47
N GLN A 318 1.26 -0.32 17.46
CA GLN A 318 1.81 -0.94 16.28
C GLN A 318 1.04 -2.22 15.95
N SER A 319 -0.02 -2.11 15.18
CA SER A 319 -0.91 -3.22 14.83
C SER A 319 -0.69 -3.78 13.41
N ARG A 320 0.26 -3.23 12.66
CA ARG A 320 0.57 -3.66 11.30
C ARG A 320 1.81 -4.56 11.29
N SER A 321 1.92 -5.44 10.28
CA SER A 321 3.07 -6.31 10.07
C SER A 321 4.39 -5.53 10.12
N GLY A 322 5.42 -6.11 10.73
CA GLY A 322 6.73 -5.46 10.88
C GLY A 322 6.79 -4.38 11.95
N ASN A 323 5.89 -4.41 12.95
CA ASN A 323 5.78 -3.41 14.01
C ASN A 323 5.57 -1.98 13.47
N GLN A 324 4.71 -1.85 12.47
CA GLN A 324 4.34 -0.57 11.89
C GLN A 324 3.09 0.00 12.55
N LEU A 325 2.98 1.33 12.57
CA LEU A 325 1.72 2.00 12.88
C LEU A 325 0.68 1.68 11.79
N PRO A 326 -0.62 1.61 12.13
CA PRO A 326 -1.67 1.40 11.15
C PRO A 326 -1.69 2.58 10.16
N PHE A 327 -1.47 2.29 8.87
CA PHE A 327 -1.53 3.31 7.82
C PHE A 327 -2.98 3.69 7.57
N THR A 328 -3.40 4.82 8.14
CA THR A 328 -4.80 5.23 8.16
C THR A 328 -5.00 6.59 7.52
N SER A 329 -6.16 6.81 6.91
CA SER A 329 -6.59 8.09 6.38
C SER A 329 -8.05 8.37 6.70
N ILE A 330 -8.36 9.64 6.88
CA ILE A 330 -9.72 10.12 7.15
C ILE A 330 -10.05 11.27 6.21
N ASN A 331 -11.16 11.15 5.49
CA ASN A 331 -11.71 12.20 4.64
C ASN A 331 -12.83 12.92 5.41
N TYR A 332 -12.82 14.25 5.38
CA TYR A 332 -13.78 15.11 6.08
C TYR A 332 -13.75 16.53 5.52
N GLY A 333 -14.72 17.37 5.88
CA GLY A 333 -14.77 18.79 5.51
C GLY A 333 -16.06 19.24 4.86
N THR A 334 -16.93 18.32 4.47
CA THR A 334 -18.13 18.64 3.68
C THR A 334 -19.42 18.69 4.52
N CYS A 335 -19.43 18.14 5.73
CA CYS A 335 -20.63 18.16 6.55
C CYS A 335 -20.94 19.55 7.08
N THR A 336 -22.09 20.10 6.70
CA THR A 336 -22.54 21.44 7.11
C THR A 336 -23.44 21.41 8.35
N LEU A 337 -23.79 20.23 8.83
CA LEU A 337 -24.56 20.07 10.07
C LEU A 337 -23.72 20.49 11.28
N PRO A 338 -24.32 21.09 12.32
CA PRO A 338 -23.58 21.50 13.52
C PRO A 338 -22.72 20.38 14.12
N GLU A 339 -23.25 19.15 14.14
CA GLU A 339 -22.54 17.96 14.63
C GLU A 339 -21.29 17.64 13.81
N GLY A 340 -21.43 17.64 12.48
CA GLY A 340 -20.30 17.39 11.58
C GLY A 340 -19.26 18.50 11.64
N ARG A 341 -19.69 19.75 11.77
CA ARG A 341 -18.78 20.89 11.99
C ARG A 341 -17.99 20.75 13.28
N MET A 342 -18.62 20.27 14.39
CA MET A 342 -17.91 19.95 15.64
C MET A 342 -16.80 18.92 15.41
N VAL A 343 -17.11 17.87 14.64
CA VAL A 343 -16.12 16.84 14.30
C VAL A 343 -14.98 17.40 13.45
N ILE A 344 -15.28 18.18 12.41
CA ILE A 344 -14.28 18.83 11.56
C ILE A 344 -13.35 19.72 12.41
N GLN A 345 -13.96 20.54 13.28
CA GLN A 345 -13.20 21.45 14.17
C GLN A 345 -12.31 20.64 15.12
N ALA A 346 -12.85 19.64 15.79
CA ALA A 346 -12.09 18.78 16.73
C ALA A 346 -10.91 18.07 16.04
N LEU A 347 -11.10 17.57 14.81
CA LEU A 347 -10.04 16.93 14.03
C LEU A 347 -8.92 17.91 13.68
N LEU A 348 -9.26 19.12 13.25
CA LEU A 348 -8.28 20.14 12.89
C LEU A 348 -7.54 20.69 14.12
N GLU A 349 -8.26 20.97 15.21
CA GLU A 349 -7.67 21.43 16.48
C GLU A 349 -6.79 20.37 17.12
N GLY A 350 -7.22 19.08 17.09
CA GLY A 350 -6.43 17.95 17.56
C GLY A 350 -5.14 17.79 16.76
N CYS A 351 -5.20 17.95 15.44
CA CYS A 351 -4.03 17.94 14.57
C CYS A 351 -3.08 19.12 14.93
N LEU A 352 -3.59 20.33 15.11
CA LEU A 352 -2.79 21.50 15.51
C LEU A 352 -2.14 21.32 16.87
N LYS A 353 -2.86 20.75 17.84
CA LYS A 353 -2.35 20.46 19.19
C LYS A 353 -1.20 19.47 19.13
N GLY A 354 -1.27 18.49 18.24
CA GLY A 354 -0.29 17.41 18.12
C GLY A 354 -0.35 16.41 19.27
N VAL A 355 0.45 15.35 19.20
CA VAL A 355 0.44 14.23 20.13
C VAL A 355 1.57 14.31 21.16
N GLY A 356 1.23 13.90 22.39
CA GLY A 356 2.15 13.79 23.52
C GLY A 356 2.66 15.11 24.06
N LYS A 357 3.56 15.05 25.05
CA LYS A 357 4.10 16.21 25.76
C LYS A 357 4.88 17.19 24.86
N LEU A 358 5.42 16.69 23.76
CA LEU A 358 6.22 17.48 22.81
C LEU A 358 5.39 18.04 21.66
N HIS A 359 4.07 17.85 21.68
CA HIS A 359 3.17 18.32 20.63
C HIS A 359 3.65 17.94 19.22
N ARG A 360 4.13 16.71 19.03
CA ARG A 360 4.63 16.25 17.73
C ARG A 360 3.46 16.10 16.75
N THR A 361 3.75 16.34 15.48
CA THR A 361 2.76 16.06 14.43
C THR A 361 2.42 14.57 14.43
N ALA A 362 1.14 14.25 14.47
CA ALA A 362 0.66 12.88 14.33
C ALA A 362 1.03 12.35 12.93
N VAL A 363 1.57 11.15 12.86
CA VAL A 363 1.86 10.49 11.57
C VAL A 363 0.56 10.00 10.95
N PHE A 364 -0.32 9.43 11.78
CA PHE A 364 -1.62 8.91 11.38
C PHE A 364 -2.75 9.43 12.30
N PRO A 365 -3.98 9.51 11.80
CA PRO A 365 -4.37 9.31 10.40
C PRO A 365 -3.92 10.45 9.49
N CYS A 366 -3.66 10.15 8.21
CA CYS A 366 -3.53 11.18 7.18
C CYS A 366 -4.88 11.90 7.05
N GLY A 367 -4.94 13.15 7.47
CA GLY A 367 -6.12 14.00 7.29
C GLY A 367 -6.27 14.41 5.82
N ILE A 368 -7.45 14.29 5.27
CA ILE A 368 -7.78 14.68 3.90
C ILE A 368 -9.02 15.57 3.95
N PHE A 369 -8.80 16.86 3.72
CA PHE A 369 -9.88 17.83 3.70
C PHE A 369 -10.53 17.87 2.32
N GLN A 370 -11.83 17.55 2.27
CA GLN A 370 -12.62 17.54 1.04
C GLN A 370 -13.08 18.95 0.70
N CYS A 371 -12.60 19.47 -0.44
CA CYS A 371 -13.00 20.77 -0.97
C CYS A 371 -14.17 20.61 -1.94
N MET A 372 -15.27 21.32 -1.68
CA MET A 372 -16.50 21.24 -2.47
C MET A 372 -17.07 22.65 -2.72
N LYS A 373 -17.46 22.92 -3.96
CA LYS A 373 -18.09 24.19 -4.36
C LYS A 373 -19.42 24.40 -3.63
N GLY A 374 -19.65 25.60 -3.11
CA GLY A 374 -20.86 25.94 -2.35
C GLY A 374 -20.89 25.41 -0.92
N VAL A 375 -19.83 24.70 -0.47
CA VAL A 375 -19.72 24.15 0.88
C VAL A 375 -18.59 24.82 1.66
N ASN A 376 -17.37 24.91 1.08
CA ASN A 376 -16.21 25.40 1.82
C ASN A 376 -15.15 26.10 0.98
N ARG A 377 -15.35 26.34 -0.33
CA ARG A 377 -14.32 26.88 -1.22
C ARG A 377 -14.31 28.40 -1.32
N ALA A 378 -15.41 29.07 -1.07
CA ALA A 378 -15.55 30.51 -1.24
C ALA A 378 -15.99 31.22 0.05
N PRO A 379 -15.61 32.49 0.25
CA PRO A 379 -16.18 33.31 1.30
C PRO A 379 -17.70 33.31 1.24
N GLY A 380 -18.35 33.01 2.37
CA GLY A 380 -19.82 32.89 2.45
C GLY A 380 -20.34 31.45 2.38
N ASP A 381 -19.50 30.49 1.99
CA ASP A 381 -19.87 29.07 2.08
C ASP A 381 -19.99 28.63 3.54
N PRO A 382 -20.89 27.69 3.88
CA PRO A 382 -21.18 27.27 5.27
C PRO A 382 -19.96 26.82 6.06
N ASN A 383 -19.00 26.15 5.43
CA ASN A 383 -17.78 25.62 6.04
C ASN A 383 -16.49 26.36 5.60
N TYR A 384 -16.60 27.58 5.10
CA TYR A 384 -15.42 28.34 4.69
C TYR A 384 -14.46 28.63 5.85
N ASP A 385 -14.98 28.85 7.05
CA ASP A 385 -14.20 29.00 8.29
C ASP A 385 -13.41 27.71 8.60
N MET A 386 -13.99 26.54 8.40
CA MET A 386 -13.31 25.23 8.55
C MET A 386 -12.22 25.06 7.51
N TYR A 387 -12.43 25.50 6.27
CA TYR A 387 -11.40 25.51 5.24
C TYR A 387 -10.22 26.40 5.63
N ARG A 388 -10.48 27.59 6.15
CA ARG A 388 -9.41 28.48 6.66
C ARG A 388 -8.63 27.85 7.83
N LEU A 389 -9.34 27.17 8.73
CA LEU A 389 -8.73 26.43 9.83
C LEU A 389 -7.86 25.28 9.30
N ALA A 390 -8.32 24.55 8.27
CA ALA A 390 -7.56 23.49 7.60
C ALA A 390 -6.27 24.06 6.98
N LEU A 391 -6.32 25.17 6.28
CA LEU A 391 -5.12 25.84 5.73
C LEU A 391 -4.12 26.22 6.82
N LYS A 392 -4.60 26.77 7.95
CA LYS A 392 -3.77 27.06 9.12
C LYS A 392 -3.12 25.80 9.66
N CYS A 393 -3.89 24.70 9.75
CA CYS A 393 -3.40 23.41 10.21
C CYS A 393 -2.30 22.88 9.28
N THR A 394 -2.52 22.90 7.98
CA THR A 394 -1.52 22.46 6.98
C THR A 394 -0.23 23.30 7.06
N ALA A 395 -0.35 24.60 7.22
CA ALA A 395 0.82 25.48 7.35
C ALA A 395 1.71 25.14 8.56
N HIS A 396 1.15 24.58 9.63
CA HIS A 396 1.88 24.22 10.85
C HIS A 396 2.27 22.74 10.93
N ARG A 397 1.47 21.85 10.34
CA ARG A 397 1.57 20.39 10.56
C ARG A 397 1.75 19.58 9.29
N LEU A 398 1.71 20.20 8.11
CA LEU A 398 1.69 19.56 6.79
C LEU A 398 0.44 18.67 6.53
N TYR A 399 -0.53 18.72 7.42
CA TYR A 399 -1.84 18.08 7.32
C TYR A 399 -2.95 19.09 7.61
N PRO A 400 -4.16 18.92 7.06
CA PRO A 400 -4.59 17.88 6.12
C PRO A 400 -4.06 18.09 4.69
N ASN A 401 -4.09 17.00 3.88
CA ASN A 401 -4.07 17.07 2.43
C ASN A 401 -5.46 17.49 1.93
N TYR A 402 -5.58 17.81 0.63
CA TYR A 402 -6.84 18.28 0.06
C TYR A 402 -7.32 17.39 -1.08
N ALA A 403 -8.64 17.07 -1.07
CA ALA A 403 -9.31 16.35 -2.13
C ALA A 403 -10.38 17.25 -2.76
N ASN A 404 -10.39 17.36 -4.09
CA ASN A 404 -11.39 18.15 -4.80
C ASN A 404 -12.59 17.27 -5.15
N VAL A 405 -13.72 17.44 -4.47
CA VAL A 405 -14.97 16.69 -4.75
C VAL A 405 -15.50 17.00 -6.15
N ASP A 406 -15.30 18.23 -6.61
CA ASP A 406 -15.74 18.69 -7.93
C ASP A 406 -14.77 18.33 -9.07
N TRP A 407 -13.84 17.42 -8.83
CA TRP A 407 -12.92 16.96 -9.87
C TRP A 407 -13.68 16.29 -11.01
N SER A 408 -13.30 16.58 -12.26
CA SER A 408 -13.96 16.07 -13.46
C SER A 408 -14.04 14.54 -13.53
N GLY A 409 -13.09 13.82 -12.93
CA GLY A 409 -13.12 12.36 -12.80
C GLY A 409 -14.14 11.82 -11.80
N ASN A 410 -14.79 12.68 -11.01
CA ASN A 410 -15.86 12.31 -10.08
C ASN A 410 -17.27 12.62 -10.62
N VAL A 411 -17.43 12.75 -11.91
CA VAL A 411 -18.73 13.04 -12.58
C VAL A 411 -19.76 11.99 -12.19
N GLY A 412 -20.99 12.45 -11.88
CA GLY A 412 -22.12 11.58 -11.54
C GLY A 412 -22.21 11.21 -10.07
N TYR A 413 -21.45 11.86 -9.18
CA TYR A 413 -21.70 11.74 -7.74
C TYR A 413 -23.04 12.39 -7.34
N ASP A 414 -23.67 11.88 -6.31
CA ASP A 414 -24.91 12.44 -5.76
C ASP A 414 -24.57 13.50 -4.70
N ILE A 415 -24.97 14.73 -4.91
CA ILE A 415 -24.74 15.85 -3.98
C ILE A 415 -25.43 15.66 -2.64
N ASN A 416 -26.46 14.79 -2.57
CA ASN A 416 -27.20 14.48 -1.35
C ASN A 416 -26.69 13.23 -0.63
N ASP A 417 -25.72 12.51 -1.22
CA ASP A 417 -25.13 11.30 -0.62
C ASP A 417 -23.61 11.46 -0.42
N PRO A 418 -23.16 11.79 0.80
CA PRO A 418 -21.75 11.96 1.11
C PRO A 418 -20.88 10.74 0.81
N ARG A 419 -21.45 9.53 0.73
CA ARG A 419 -20.75 8.30 0.39
C ARG A 419 -20.25 8.27 -1.05
N THR A 420 -20.78 9.17 -1.89
CA THR A 420 -20.39 9.30 -3.30
C THR A 420 -19.36 10.40 -3.54
N TYR A 421 -19.05 11.22 -2.54
CA TYR A 421 -18.09 12.31 -2.67
C TYR A 421 -16.69 11.79 -2.92
N PHE A 422 -15.94 12.52 -3.75
CA PHE A 422 -14.55 12.16 -4.00
C PHE A 422 -13.78 12.05 -2.71
N SER A 423 -13.22 10.87 -2.47
CA SER A 423 -12.38 10.57 -1.32
C SER A 423 -11.19 9.72 -1.76
N THR A 424 -10.14 9.73 -0.98
CA THR A 424 -8.97 8.91 -1.25
C THR A 424 -8.86 7.75 -0.26
N MET A 425 -8.37 6.62 -0.76
CA MET A 425 -7.87 5.54 0.08
C MET A 425 -6.38 5.75 0.31
N GLY A 426 -5.93 5.63 1.56
CA GLY A 426 -4.56 5.97 1.90
C GLY A 426 -4.27 7.43 1.56
N CYS A 427 -3.17 7.70 0.87
CA CYS A 427 -2.76 9.08 0.56
C CYS A 427 -3.20 9.58 -0.82
N ARG A 428 -3.48 8.71 -1.81
CA ARG A 428 -3.65 9.11 -3.21
C ARG A 428 -4.60 8.25 -4.03
N THR A 429 -4.94 7.05 -3.61
CA THR A 429 -5.77 6.14 -4.39
C THR A 429 -7.22 6.62 -4.37
N ALA A 430 -7.76 6.94 -5.54
CA ALA A 430 -9.15 7.33 -5.72
C ALA A 430 -9.99 6.14 -6.19
N ASN A 431 -11.22 6.05 -5.68
CA ASN A 431 -12.18 5.06 -6.14
C ASN A 431 -12.92 5.59 -7.39
N GLY A 432 -12.92 4.79 -8.45
CA GLY A 432 -13.66 5.08 -9.66
C GLY A 432 -15.13 4.65 -9.59
N TRP A 433 -15.76 4.63 -10.77
CA TRP A 433 -17.11 4.13 -10.96
C TRP A 433 -17.17 2.60 -10.84
N ASP A 434 -18.18 2.07 -10.14
CA ASP A 434 -18.47 0.65 -10.12
C ASP A 434 -19.56 0.29 -11.12
N ILE A 435 -19.18 -0.41 -12.18
CA ILE A 435 -20.08 -0.87 -13.24
C ILE A 435 -21.06 -1.97 -12.77
N ASN A 436 -20.80 -2.60 -11.60
CA ASN A 436 -21.58 -3.73 -11.08
C ASN A 436 -22.71 -3.30 -10.12
N GLY A 437 -23.08 -2.03 -10.10
CA GLY A 437 -24.27 -1.55 -9.42
C GLY A 437 -24.07 -0.69 -8.17
N LEU A 438 -22.84 -0.54 -7.66
CA LEU A 438 -22.55 0.39 -6.56
C LEU A 438 -22.31 1.84 -7.03
N GLY A 439 -22.20 2.05 -8.36
CA GLY A 439 -22.02 3.39 -8.95
C GLY A 439 -20.83 4.14 -8.36
N GLN A 440 -21.06 5.35 -7.85
CA GLN A 440 -20.03 6.22 -7.27
C GLN A 440 -19.76 5.97 -5.77
N MET A 441 -20.35 4.96 -5.16
CA MET A 441 -20.09 4.63 -3.74
C MET A 441 -18.60 4.47 -3.50
N LYS A 442 -18.07 5.14 -2.47
CA LYS A 442 -16.63 5.13 -2.12
C LYS A 442 -16.30 4.16 -1.00
N ASP A 443 -17.30 3.75 -0.22
CA ASP A 443 -17.14 2.78 0.85
C ASP A 443 -17.03 1.34 0.35
N GLY A 444 -16.29 0.50 1.10
CA GLY A 444 -16.13 -0.90 0.79
C GLY A 444 -15.35 -1.17 -0.49
N ARG A 445 -14.50 -0.24 -0.88
CA ARG A 445 -13.64 -0.33 -2.06
C ARG A 445 -12.21 -0.64 -1.65
N GLY A 446 -11.50 -1.32 -2.54
CA GLY A 446 -10.09 -1.62 -2.33
C GLY A 446 -9.34 -1.76 -3.64
N ASN A 447 -8.02 -1.71 -3.54
CA ASN A 447 -7.10 -2.09 -4.61
C ASN A 447 -6.21 -3.25 -4.16
N ILE A 448 -5.89 -4.13 -5.09
CA ILE A 448 -5.13 -5.34 -4.80
C ILE A 448 -3.67 -5.18 -5.20
N CYS A 449 -3.41 -4.74 -6.41
CA CYS A 449 -2.06 -4.66 -6.96
C CYS A 449 -1.88 -3.37 -7.75
N PRO A 450 -1.35 -2.30 -7.13
CA PRO A 450 -0.99 -1.09 -7.85
C PRO A 450 0.17 -1.35 -8.80
N VAL A 451 0.07 -0.84 -10.02
CA VAL A 451 1.14 -0.89 -11.02
C VAL A 451 1.40 0.52 -11.52
N THR A 452 2.66 0.93 -11.49
CA THR A 452 3.09 2.22 -12.00
C THR A 452 3.77 2.04 -13.36
N ILE A 453 3.38 2.81 -14.34
CA ILE A 453 4.07 2.92 -15.63
C ILE A 453 5.25 3.88 -15.46
N ILE A 454 6.43 3.46 -15.88
CA ILE A 454 7.67 4.25 -15.71
C ILE A 454 7.90 5.05 -16.99
N MET A 455 7.30 6.23 -17.06
CA MET A 455 7.34 7.11 -18.22
C MET A 455 8.75 7.47 -18.71
N PRO A 456 9.75 7.75 -17.82
CA PRO A 456 11.11 8.02 -18.27
C PRO A 456 11.74 6.87 -19.10
N THR A 457 11.52 5.61 -18.69
CA THR A 457 12.04 4.45 -19.45
C THR A 457 11.38 4.37 -20.82
N LEU A 458 10.05 4.51 -20.88
CA LEU A 458 9.31 4.48 -22.15
C LEU A 458 9.73 5.63 -23.09
N ALA A 459 9.97 6.82 -22.54
CA ALA A 459 10.44 7.96 -23.33
C ALA A 459 11.87 7.73 -23.89
N MET A 460 12.76 7.10 -23.12
CA MET A 460 14.09 6.74 -23.60
C MET A 460 14.03 5.68 -24.69
N GLU A 461 13.23 4.63 -24.51
CA GLU A 461 13.03 3.58 -25.52
C GLU A 461 12.42 4.15 -26.81
N ALA A 462 11.40 5.01 -26.69
CA ALA A 462 10.78 5.68 -27.85
C ALA A 462 11.81 6.53 -28.60
N LYS A 463 12.68 7.25 -27.87
CA LYS A 463 13.75 8.04 -28.47
C LYS A 463 14.77 7.16 -29.23
N GLU A 464 15.21 6.04 -28.63
CA GLU A 464 16.14 5.10 -29.26
C GLU A 464 15.55 4.51 -30.55
N ILE A 465 14.26 4.13 -30.53
CA ILE A 465 13.56 3.63 -31.72
C ILE A 465 13.51 4.71 -32.81
N ASN A 466 13.16 5.92 -32.44
CA ASN A 466 13.12 7.05 -33.37
C ASN A 466 14.48 7.38 -33.96
N ASP A 467 15.51 7.46 -33.12
CA ASP A 467 16.88 7.71 -33.59
C ASP A 467 17.34 6.59 -34.54
N TYR A 468 16.99 5.32 -34.25
CA TYR A 468 17.26 4.19 -35.13
C TYR A 468 16.52 4.31 -36.49
N HIS A 469 15.25 4.62 -36.48
CA HIS A 469 14.45 4.80 -37.68
C HIS A 469 14.97 5.99 -38.51
N TYR A 470 15.28 7.11 -37.89
CA TYR A 470 15.84 8.28 -38.54
C TYR A 470 17.19 7.98 -39.20
N GLN A 471 18.04 7.16 -38.58
CA GLN A 471 19.35 6.79 -39.12
C GLN A 471 19.31 5.74 -40.23
N ASN A 472 18.33 4.82 -40.19
CA ASN A 472 18.36 3.63 -41.07
C ASN A 472 17.30 3.66 -42.18
N PHE A 473 16.27 4.51 -42.10
CA PHE A 473 15.23 4.64 -43.11
C PHE A 473 15.28 6.03 -43.74
N THR A 474 16.23 6.21 -44.65
CA THR A 474 16.34 7.45 -45.41
C THR A 474 15.31 7.52 -46.55
N HIS A 475 14.12 8.00 -46.30
CA HIS A 475 13.33 8.71 -47.24
C HIS A 475 13.09 10.13 -46.70
N PRO A 476 13.91 11.10 -47.10
CA PRO A 476 13.98 12.42 -46.48
C PRO A 476 12.77 13.29 -46.72
N GLU A 477 11.86 12.92 -47.63
CA GLU A 477 10.83 13.85 -48.14
C GLU A 477 9.56 13.92 -47.27
N HIS A 478 9.36 12.99 -46.31
CA HIS A 478 8.15 12.91 -45.51
C HIS A 478 8.36 12.76 -43.98
N TRP A 479 9.60 12.69 -43.53
CA TRP A 479 9.92 12.44 -42.11
C TRP A 479 10.73 13.63 -41.55
N THR A 480 10.04 14.65 -41.07
CA THR A 480 10.67 15.66 -40.24
C THR A 480 10.55 15.21 -38.76
N ARG A 481 11.56 15.53 -37.97
CA ARG A 481 11.60 15.29 -36.54
C ARG A 481 10.36 15.83 -35.80
N ASP A 482 9.71 16.86 -36.38
CA ASP A 482 8.52 17.53 -35.88
C ASP A 482 7.22 16.76 -36.18
N ASN A 483 7.23 15.77 -37.08
CA ASN A 483 6.06 14.96 -37.44
C ASN A 483 5.97 13.64 -36.62
N TYR A 484 7.01 13.31 -35.83
CA TYR A 484 7.03 12.12 -34.99
C TYR A 484 6.82 12.56 -33.56
N ASN A 485 5.62 12.40 -33.05
CA ASN A 485 5.35 12.59 -31.64
C ASN A 485 5.75 11.32 -30.92
N ASP A 486 6.99 11.29 -30.41
CA ASP A 486 7.66 10.14 -29.81
C ASP A 486 6.81 9.44 -28.73
N VAL A 487 5.95 10.20 -28.08
CA VAL A 487 5.09 9.72 -26.97
C VAL A 487 3.76 9.16 -27.48
N GLU A 488 3.15 9.76 -28.51
CA GLU A 488 1.85 9.29 -29.04
C GLU A 488 1.95 7.99 -29.84
N THR A 489 3.09 7.71 -30.43
CA THR A 489 3.30 6.47 -31.20
C THR A 489 3.53 5.26 -30.29
N PHE A 490 3.93 5.46 -29.04
CA PHE A 490 4.25 4.40 -28.10
C PHE A 490 3.11 4.07 -27.12
N MET A 491 2.14 4.98 -26.94
CA MET A 491 0.93 4.76 -26.16
C MET A 491 -0.24 4.23 -27.00
#